data_d2f905efc3c015c72f38bda482674bf0
#
_entry.id   d2f905efc3c015c72f38bda482674bf0
#
_cell.length_a   1.000
_cell.length_b   1.000
_cell.length_c   1.000
_cell.angle_alpha   90.00
_cell.angle_beta   90.00
_cell.angle_gamma   90.00
#
_symmetry.space_group_name_H-M   'P 1'
#
loop_
_entity.id
_entity.type
_entity.pdbx_description
1 polymer ?
#
loop_
_entity_poly.entity_id
_entity_poly.type
_entity_poly.pdbx_seq_one_letter_code
_entity_poly.pdbx_strand_id
1 'polypeptide(L)'
;MVVSGNPRAGSRTSALAVAVGEAIAERLGSPQPHVIEVGSLGTGLLAPGDESTETARAIIREANLLVVATPTFKGSYSGVLKVLLDPLPAQALAGKLAVPVVTAGSATQATAAEALLRQLLVELGAIVVRPGLPVLEADLPESTAIAQKYAAAMDW
;
A
#
# COMPACT_ATOMS: atom_id res chain seq x y z
N MET A 1 -7.06 5.50 3.48
CA MET A 1 -5.82 6.04 2.89
C MET A 1 -5.19 5.03 1.96
N VAL A 2 -4.53 5.46 0.89
CA VAL A 2 -3.76 4.64 -0.04
C VAL A 2 -2.29 5.09 -0.05
N VAL A 3 -1.36 4.15 0.08
CA VAL A 3 0.08 4.37 -0.08
C VAL A 3 0.56 3.48 -1.23
N SER A 4 0.96 4.09 -2.34
CA SER A 4 1.50 3.37 -3.50
C SER A 4 3.01 3.46 -3.53
N GLY A 5 3.68 2.34 -3.27
CA GLY A 5 5.12 2.20 -3.16
C GLY A 5 5.84 2.00 -4.51
N ASN A 6 5.26 2.41 -5.63
CA ASN A 6 5.97 2.38 -6.90
C ASN A 6 6.89 3.60 -7.02
N PRO A 7 8.16 3.45 -7.46
CA PRO A 7 9.06 4.58 -7.68
C PRO A 7 8.59 5.52 -8.80
N ARG A 8 7.67 5.06 -9.65
CA ARG A 8 7.07 5.86 -10.73
C ARG A 8 5.63 6.19 -10.38
N ALA A 9 5.30 7.48 -10.30
CA ALA A 9 3.94 7.97 -10.16
C ALA A 9 3.06 7.58 -11.38
N GLY A 10 1.76 7.43 -11.18
CA GLY A 10 0.82 7.02 -12.22
C GLY A 10 1.04 5.60 -12.74
N SER A 11 1.66 4.74 -11.95
CA SER A 11 1.92 3.34 -12.31
C SER A 11 0.66 2.48 -12.29
N ARG A 12 0.73 1.30 -12.93
CA ARG A 12 -0.35 0.30 -12.84
C ARG A 12 -0.59 -0.18 -11.41
N THR A 13 0.46 -0.26 -10.60
CA THR A 13 0.34 -0.56 -9.16
C THR A 13 -0.45 0.53 -8.43
N SER A 14 -0.20 1.81 -8.75
CA SER A 14 -0.97 2.94 -8.20
C SER A 14 -2.44 2.87 -8.60
N ALA A 15 -2.74 2.58 -9.86
CA ALA A 15 -4.11 2.44 -10.33
C ALA A 15 -4.88 1.34 -9.59
N LEU A 16 -4.25 0.17 -9.38
CA LEU A 16 -4.83 -0.92 -8.58
C LEU A 16 -5.04 -0.48 -7.12
N ALA A 17 -4.05 0.17 -6.52
CA ALA A 17 -4.12 0.61 -5.14
C ALA A 17 -5.27 1.60 -4.90
N VAL A 18 -5.43 2.55 -5.82
CA VAL A 18 -6.54 3.52 -5.79
C VAL A 18 -7.88 2.81 -5.93
N ALA A 19 -8.02 1.92 -6.91
CA ALA A 19 -9.25 1.15 -7.10
C ALA A 19 -9.63 0.34 -5.85
N VAL A 20 -8.64 -0.29 -5.18
CA VAL A 20 -8.86 -1.02 -3.91
C VAL A 20 -9.30 -0.07 -2.81
N GLY A 21 -8.63 1.08 -2.67
CA GLY A 21 -8.98 2.07 -1.66
C GLY A 21 -10.40 2.64 -1.85
N GLU A 22 -10.78 2.93 -3.10
CA GLU A 22 -12.12 3.41 -3.46
C GLU A 22 -13.20 2.36 -3.20
N ALA A 23 -12.97 1.10 -3.61
CA ALA A 23 -13.92 0.01 -3.38
C ALA A 23 -14.15 -0.25 -1.87
N ILE A 24 -13.08 -0.18 -1.05
CA ILE A 24 -13.19 -0.30 0.40
C ILE A 24 -13.93 0.91 0.98
N ALA A 25 -13.61 2.13 0.54
CA ALA A 25 -14.29 3.34 1.01
C ALA A 25 -15.80 3.31 0.70
N GLU A 26 -16.18 2.89 -0.50
CA GLU A 26 -17.58 2.69 -0.89
C GLU A 26 -18.26 1.66 0.01
N ARG A 27 -17.63 0.52 0.26
CA ARG A 27 -18.16 -0.56 1.12
C ARG A 27 -18.39 -0.10 2.55
N LEU A 28 -17.54 0.79 3.07
CA LEU A 28 -17.61 1.35 4.41
C LEU A 28 -18.45 2.64 4.52
N GLY A 29 -18.98 3.15 3.41
CA GLY A 29 -19.65 4.45 3.39
C GLY A 29 -18.72 5.62 3.79
N SER A 30 -17.43 5.49 3.51
CA SER A 30 -16.40 6.47 3.85
C SER A 30 -16.09 7.42 2.69
N PRO A 31 -15.53 8.61 2.95
CA PRO A 31 -15.03 9.49 1.89
C PRO A 31 -13.95 8.83 1.03
N GLN A 32 -13.73 9.39 -0.15
CA GLN A 32 -12.65 8.97 -1.04
C GLN A 32 -11.30 8.95 -0.32
N PRO A 33 -10.46 7.95 -0.55
CA PRO A 33 -9.20 7.81 0.16
C PRO A 33 -8.20 8.89 -0.26
N HIS A 34 -7.47 9.43 0.70
CA HIS A 34 -6.27 10.20 0.39
C HIS A 34 -5.19 9.27 -0.17
N VAL A 35 -4.50 9.70 -1.24
CA VAL A 35 -3.52 8.90 -1.96
C VAL A 35 -2.13 9.51 -1.82
N ILE A 36 -1.17 8.71 -1.38
CA ILE A 36 0.26 9.03 -1.40
C ILE A 36 0.93 8.15 -2.44
N GLU A 37 1.45 8.75 -3.49
CA GLU A 37 2.36 8.10 -4.42
C GLU A 37 3.80 8.34 -4.00
N VAL A 38 4.47 7.30 -3.52
CA VAL A 38 5.84 7.41 -2.98
C VAL A 38 6.82 7.95 -4.03
N GLY A 39 6.63 7.56 -5.30
CA GLY A 39 7.45 8.05 -6.40
C GLY A 39 7.37 9.56 -6.62
N SER A 40 6.27 10.20 -6.23
CA SER A 40 6.11 11.67 -6.34
C SER A 40 6.93 12.44 -5.30
N LEU A 41 7.38 11.79 -4.24
CA LEU A 41 8.25 12.42 -3.23
C LEU A 41 9.70 12.58 -3.73
N GLY A 42 10.09 11.82 -4.76
CA GLY A 42 11.37 11.96 -5.43
C GLY A 42 12.57 11.87 -4.48
N THR A 43 13.52 12.76 -4.64
CA THR A 43 14.73 12.83 -3.81
C THR A 43 14.46 13.26 -2.37
N GLY A 44 13.29 13.86 -2.09
CA GLY A 44 12.84 14.22 -0.76
C GLY A 44 12.77 13.04 0.21
N LEU A 45 12.53 11.83 -0.31
CA LEU A 45 12.54 10.59 0.49
C LEU A 45 13.85 10.37 1.26
N LEU A 46 14.97 10.82 0.72
CA LEU A 46 16.31 10.66 1.31
C LEU A 46 16.83 11.96 1.95
N ALA A 47 16.07 13.05 1.84
CA ALA A 47 16.47 14.35 2.39
C ALA A 47 15.93 14.49 3.82
N PRO A 48 16.79 14.58 4.85
CA PRO A 48 16.34 14.80 6.22
C PRO A 48 15.52 16.08 6.34
N GLY A 49 14.34 16.00 6.92
CA GLY A 49 13.46 17.14 7.14
C GLY A 49 12.73 17.64 5.88
N ASP A 50 12.70 16.87 4.80
CA ASP A 50 11.89 17.22 3.62
C ASP A 50 10.41 17.32 4.00
N GLU A 51 9.82 18.51 3.80
CA GLU A 51 8.47 18.85 4.25
C GLU A 51 7.42 17.91 3.64
N SER A 52 7.52 17.60 2.35
CA SER A 52 6.57 16.73 1.66
C SER A 52 6.61 15.30 2.21
N THR A 53 7.80 14.78 2.45
CA THR A 53 8.01 13.43 3.00
C THR A 53 7.55 13.33 4.46
N GLU A 54 7.86 14.33 5.28
CA GLU A 54 7.40 14.36 6.68
C GLU A 54 5.88 14.53 6.76
N THR A 55 5.27 15.33 5.89
CA THR A 55 3.82 15.44 5.78
C THR A 55 3.19 14.11 5.40
N ALA A 56 3.75 13.40 4.42
CA ALA A 56 3.27 12.06 4.03
C ALA A 56 3.33 11.08 5.22
N ARG A 57 4.43 11.06 5.98
CA ARG A 57 4.57 10.22 7.18
C ARG A 57 3.56 10.58 8.27
N ALA A 58 3.31 11.88 8.49
CA ALA A 58 2.32 12.34 9.46
C ALA A 58 0.91 11.85 9.09
N ILE A 59 0.51 12.02 7.83
CA ILE A 59 -0.79 11.57 7.34
C ILE A 59 -0.94 10.04 7.45
N ILE A 60 0.11 9.26 7.15
CA ILE A 60 0.12 7.80 7.32
C ILE A 60 -0.17 7.43 8.78
N ARG A 61 0.42 8.13 9.72
CA ARG A 61 0.22 7.89 11.16
C ARG A 61 -1.18 8.23 11.66
N GLU A 62 -1.90 9.10 10.99
CA GLU A 62 -3.28 9.50 11.36
C GLU A 62 -4.36 8.61 10.75
N ALA A 63 -4.05 7.84 9.71
CA ALA A 63 -5.01 6.99 9.05
C ALA A 63 -5.48 5.83 9.93
N ASN A 64 -6.77 5.50 9.89
CA ASN A 64 -7.32 4.33 10.59
C ASN A 64 -7.23 3.05 9.75
N LEU A 65 -7.30 3.17 8.43
CA LEU A 65 -7.17 2.10 7.46
C LEU A 65 -6.23 2.52 6.34
N LEU A 66 -5.23 1.69 6.06
CA LEU A 66 -4.25 1.89 5.01
C LEU A 66 -4.33 0.76 3.98
N VAL A 67 -4.44 1.11 2.72
CA VAL A 67 -4.10 0.22 1.59
C VAL A 67 -2.64 0.51 1.24
N VAL A 68 -1.76 -0.45 1.46
CA VAL A 68 -0.33 -0.30 1.17
C VAL A 68 0.02 -1.19 -0.01
N ALA A 69 0.34 -0.56 -1.14
CA ALA A 69 0.60 -1.25 -2.39
C ALA A 69 2.06 -1.15 -2.80
N THR A 70 2.58 -2.21 -3.41
CA THR A 70 3.95 -2.27 -3.92
C THR A 70 4.04 -3.13 -5.19
N PRO A 71 4.87 -2.73 -6.17
CA PRO A 71 5.35 -3.68 -7.16
C PRO A 71 6.32 -4.66 -6.50
N THR A 72 6.62 -5.76 -7.20
CA THR A 72 7.65 -6.71 -6.77
C THR A 72 8.96 -6.42 -7.49
N PHE A 73 9.99 -6.06 -6.73
CA PHE A 73 11.35 -5.88 -7.21
C PHE A 73 12.30 -6.81 -6.48
N LYS A 74 13.01 -7.66 -7.24
CA LYS A 74 13.94 -8.63 -6.64
C LYS A 74 13.32 -9.51 -5.55
N GLY A 75 12.08 -9.92 -5.78
CA GLY A 75 11.35 -10.83 -4.88
C GLY A 75 10.72 -10.19 -3.64
N SER A 76 10.70 -8.86 -3.53
CA SER A 76 10.21 -8.14 -2.35
C SER A 76 9.45 -6.88 -2.74
N TYR A 77 8.92 -6.18 -1.73
CA TYR A 77 8.40 -4.82 -1.88
C TYR A 77 9.49 -3.85 -2.36
N SER A 78 9.09 -2.70 -2.90
CA SER A 78 10.03 -1.71 -3.42
C SER A 78 10.89 -1.08 -2.32
N GLY A 79 12.14 -0.74 -2.65
CA GLY A 79 13.03 -0.02 -1.73
C GLY A 79 12.50 1.36 -1.35
N VAL A 80 11.85 2.08 -2.26
CA VAL A 80 11.29 3.42 -1.96
C VAL A 80 10.16 3.37 -0.95
N LEU A 81 9.34 2.31 -0.95
CA LEU A 81 8.33 2.10 0.11
C LEU A 81 9.01 1.94 1.47
N LYS A 82 10.07 1.12 1.52
CA LYS A 82 10.84 0.90 2.75
C LYS A 82 11.48 2.20 3.25
N VAL A 83 12.06 3.02 2.37
CA VAL A 83 12.63 4.32 2.72
C VAL A 83 11.58 5.27 3.32
N LEU A 84 10.35 5.28 2.79
CA LEU A 84 9.26 6.08 3.36
C LEU A 84 8.91 5.62 4.77
N LEU A 85 8.85 4.31 5.01
CA LEU A 85 8.33 3.72 6.25
C LEU A 85 9.38 3.56 7.36
N ASP A 86 10.65 3.38 7.02
CA ASP A 86 11.73 3.12 7.99
C ASP A 86 11.87 4.20 9.09
N PRO A 87 11.72 5.51 8.80
CA PRO A 87 11.81 6.52 9.85
C PRO A 87 10.57 6.64 10.74
N LEU A 88 9.50 5.89 10.45
CA LEU A 88 8.34 5.89 11.35
C LEU A 88 8.73 5.31 12.73
N PRO A 89 8.20 5.88 13.83
CA PRO A 89 8.46 5.35 15.16
C PRO A 89 7.98 3.91 15.30
N ALA A 90 8.54 3.18 16.23
CA ALA A 90 8.04 1.86 16.60
C ALA A 90 6.54 1.94 16.91
N GLN A 91 5.78 0.94 16.44
CA GLN A 91 4.33 0.87 16.63
C GLN A 91 3.54 2.07 16.05
N ALA A 92 4.10 2.77 15.06
CA ALA A 92 3.45 3.93 14.44
C ALA A 92 2.05 3.62 13.86
N LEU A 93 1.79 2.37 13.51
CA LEU A 93 0.52 1.89 12.98
C LEU A 93 -0.27 1.05 13.99
N ALA A 94 0.03 1.15 15.29
CA ALA A 94 -0.68 0.39 16.32
C ALA A 94 -2.19 0.67 16.29
N GLY A 95 -2.99 -0.41 16.28
CA GLY A 95 -4.46 -0.33 16.25
C GLY A 95 -5.07 0.05 14.90
N LYS A 96 -4.25 0.22 13.85
CA LYS A 96 -4.70 0.58 12.49
C LYS A 96 -4.83 -0.67 11.64
N LEU A 97 -5.83 -0.68 10.75
CA LEU A 97 -5.97 -1.72 9.74
C LEU A 97 -5.03 -1.44 8.56
N ALA A 98 -4.37 -2.48 8.07
CA ALA A 98 -3.54 -2.40 6.87
C ALA A 98 -3.87 -3.53 5.88
N VAL A 99 -4.06 -3.15 4.63
CA VAL A 99 -4.34 -4.05 3.51
C VAL A 99 -3.11 -4.10 2.62
N PRO A 100 -2.35 -5.21 2.62
CA PRO A 100 -1.22 -5.37 1.71
C PRO A 100 -1.71 -5.70 0.30
N VAL A 101 -1.26 -4.91 -0.68
CA VAL A 101 -1.53 -5.10 -2.12
C VAL A 101 -0.21 -5.24 -2.85
N VAL A 102 -0.06 -6.28 -3.65
CA VAL A 102 1.19 -6.56 -4.35
C VAL A 102 0.93 -6.86 -5.82
N THR A 103 1.72 -6.25 -6.70
CA THR A 103 1.74 -6.62 -8.13
C THR A 103 3.04 -7.34 -8.48
N ALA A 104 2.95 -8.43 -9.24
CA ALA A 104 4.11 -9.24 -9.62
C ALA A 104 3.92 -9.94 -10.96
N GLY A 105 5.03 -10.35 -11.59
CA GLY A 105 5.02 -11.07 -12.85
C GLY A 105 4.61 -12.55 -12.73
N SER A 106 4.66 -13.14 -11.53
CA SER A 106 4.25 -14.52 -11.28
C SER A 106 3.58 -14.69 -9.92
N ALA A 107 2.77 -15.74 -9.79
CA ALA A 107 2.05 -16.03 -8.54
C ALA A 107 2.99 -16.31 -7.37
N THR A 108 4.09 -17.01 -7.61
CA THR A 108 5.10 -17.30 -6.58
C THR A 108 5.74 -16.01 -6.05
N GLN A 109 6.10 -15.07 -6.95
CA GLN A 109 6.65 -13.78 -6.57
C GLN A 109 5.62 -12.92 -5.83
N ALA A 110 4.36 -12.90 -6.30
CA ALA A 110 3.29 -12.14 -5.66
C ALA A 110 3.04 -12.61 -4.23
N THR A 111 2.97 -13.92 -4.00
CA THR A 111 2.76 -14.50 -2.66
C THR A 111 3.96 -14.23 -1.74
N ALA A 112 5.18 -14.36 -2.23
CA ALA A 112 6.38 -14.10 -1.44
C ALA A 112 6.50 -12.61 -1.04
N ALA A 113 6.27 -11.70 -1.99
CA ALA A 113 6.32 -10.27 -1.72
C ALA A 113 5.17 -9.79 -0.81
N GLU A 114 3.98 -10.40 -0.91
CA GLU A 114 2.86 -10.12 0.01
C GLU A 114 3.23 -10.51 1.44
N ALA A 115 3.83 -11.69 1.64
CA ALA A 115 4.26 -12.14 2.95
C ALA A 115 5.29 -11.19 3.58
N LEU A 116 6.24 -10.69 2.79
CA LEU A 116 7.25 -9.73 3.23
C LEU A 116 6.63 -8.36 3.56
N LEU A 117 5.71 -7.87 2.72
CA LEU A 117 5.00 -6.62 3.00
C LEU A 117 4.15 -6.74 4.27
N ARG A 118 3.47 -7.86 4.44
CA ARG A 118 2.70 -8.17 5.65
C ARG A 118 3.58 -8.09 6.89
N GLN A 119 4.76 -8.74 6.86
CA GLN A 119 5.71 -8.71 7.97
C GLN A 119 6.13 -7.27 8.30
N LEU A 120 6.45 -6.46 7.30
CA LEU A 120 6.81 -5.05 7.50
C LEU A 120 5.68 -4.27 8.20
N LEU A 121 4.43 -4.46 7.78
CA LEU A 121 3.28 -3.78 8.37
C LEU A 121 3.00 -4.25 9.81
N VAL A 122 3.20 -5.53 10.10
CA VAL A 122 3.11 -6.08 11.47
C VAL A 122 4.19 -5.50 12.38
N GLU A 123 5.42 -5.35 11.90
CA GLU A 123 6.51 -4.71 12.65
C GLU A 123 6.19 -3.24 13.00
N LEU A 124 5.45 -2.55 12.15
CA LEU A 124 4.94 -1.21 12.41
C LEU A 124 3.73 -1.19 13.37
N GLY A 125 3.25 -2.34 13.81
CA GLY A 125 2.13 -2.47 14.75
C GLY A 125 0.75 -2.56 14.11
N ALA A 126 0.63 -2.64 12.78
CA ALA A 126 -0.66 -2.69 12.11
C ALA A 126 -1.38 -4.04 12.33
N ILE A 127 -2.71 -3.98 12.37
CA ILE A 127 -3.59 -5.13 12.24
C ILE A 127 -3.72 -5.43 10.74
N VAL A 128 -3.00 -6.43 10.25
CA VAL A 128 -2.93 -6.69 8.82
C VAL A 128 -4.05 -7.63 8.38
N VAL A 129 -4.88 -7.14 7.49
CA VAL A 129 -6.05 -7.83 6.93
C VAL A 129 -5.62 -9.12 6.20
N ARG A 130 -6.43 -10.17 6.34
CA ARG A 130 -6.23 -11.46 5.66
C ARG A 130 -7.48 -11.88 4.89
N PRO A 131 -7.32 -12.35 3.65
CA PRO A 131 -6.07 -12.37 2.89
C PRO A 131 -5.64 -10.98 2.44
N GLY A 132 -4.35 -10.78 2.13
CA GLY A 132 -3.89 -9.64 1.33
C GLY A 132 -4.30 -9.80 -0.13
N LEU A 133 -3.91 -8.86 -0.97
CA LEU A 133 -4.25 -8.85 -2.39
C LEU A 133 -2.99 -8.94 -3.28
N PRO A 134 -2.46 -10.14 -3.52
CA PRO A 134 -1.47 -10.37 -4.57
C PRO A 134 -2.16 -10.42 -5.94
N VAL A 135 -1.68 -9.62 -6.90
CA VAL A 135 -2.24 -9.52 -8.27
C VAL A 135 -1.13 -9.72 -9.30
N LEU A 136 -1.40 -10.50 -10.33
CA LEU A 136 -0.48 -10.65 -11.45
C LEU A 136 -0.52 -9.41 -12.35
N GLU A 137 0.63 -9.05 -12.92
CA GLU A 137 0.70 -7.92 -13.85
C GLU A 137 -0.19 -8.11 -15.08
N ALA A 138 -0.42 -9.38 -15.50
CA ALA A 138 -1.31 -9.70 -16.60
C ALA A 138 -2.78 -9.38 -16.29
N ASP A 139 -3.18 -9.39 -15.01
CA ASP A 139 -4.56 -9.17 -14.56
C ASP A 139 -4.86 -7.68 -14.27
N LEU A 140 -3.85 -6.82 -14.30
CA LEU A 140 -4.02 -5.39 -13.99
C LEU A 140 -5.02 -4.62 -14.87
N PRO A 141 -5.28 -5.00 -16.14
CA PRO A 141 -6.37 -4.40 -16.90
C PRO A 141 -7.74 -4.52 -16.21
N GLU A 142 -7.93 -5.53 -15.36
CA GLU A 142 -9.16 -5.79 -14.59
C GLU A 142 -9.13 -5.21 -13.17
N SER A 143 -8.25 -4.24 -12.87
CA SER A 143 -8.02 -3.70 -11.53
C SER A 143 -9.30 -3.30 -10.80
N THR A 144 -10.25 -2.66 -11.49
CA THR A 144 -11.53 -2.24 -10.89
C THR A 144 -12.38 -3.44 -10.45
N ALA A 145 -12.52 -4.45 -11.30
CA ALA A 145 -13.27 -5.65 -10.96
C ALA A 145 -12.61 -6.45 -9.83
N ILE A 146 -11.28 -6.55 -9.85
CA ILE A 146 -10.48 -7.20 -8.79
C ILE A 146 -10.69 -6.48 -7.46
N ALA A 147 -10.62 -5.14 -7.45
CA ALA A 147 -10.81 -4.33 -6.26
C ALA A 147 -12.21 -4.48 -5.65
N GLN A 148 -13.24 -4.41 -6.47
CA GLN A 148 -14.64 -4.59 -6.05
C GLN A 148 -14.88 -5.99 -5.46
N LYS A 149 -14.40 -7.02 -6.14
CA LYS A 149 -14.48 -8.40 -5.66
C LYS A 149 -13.78 -8.59 -4.32
N TYR A 150 -12.58 -8.02 -4.18
CA TYR A 150 -11.82 -8.07 -2.94
C TYR A 150 -12.56 -7.37 -1.80
N ALA A 151 -13.00 -6.13 -2.00
CA ALA A 151 -13.71 -5.35 -0.99
C ALA A 151 -15.03 -6.03 -0.55
N ALA A 152 -15.74 -6.68 -1.48
CA ALA A 152 -16.99 -7.39 -1.20
C ALA A 152 -16.77 -8.71 -0.42
N ALA A 153 -15.62 -9.35 -0.57
CA ALA A 153 -15.30 -10.63 0.08
C ALA A 153 -14.76 -10.48 1.50
N MET A 154 -14.44 -9.26 1.93
CA MET A 154 -13.85 -9.00 3.24
C MET A 154 -14.91 -8.57 4.24
N ASP A 155 -14.75 -9.03 5.48
CA ASP A 155 -15.48 -8.53 6.66
C ASP A 155 -14.70 -7.35 7.26
N TRP A 156 -15.24 -6.16 7.07
CA TRP A 156 -14.62 -4.90 7.50
C TRP A 156 -15.11 -4.47 8.89
#